data_466f5fa4e4d1933dc68d3f4a9e186740
#
_entry.id   466f5fa4e4d1933dc68d3f4a9e186740
#
_cell.length_a   1.000
_cell.length_b   1.000
_cell.length_c   1.000
_cell.angle_alpha   90.00
_cell.angle_beta   90.00
_cell.angle_gamma   90.00
#
_symmetry.space_group_name_H-M   'P 1'
#
loop_
_entity.id
_entity.type
_entity.pdbx_description
1 polymer ?
#
loop_
_entity_poly.entity_id
_entity_poly.type
_entity_poly.pdbx_seq_one_letter_code
_entity_poly.pdbx_strand_id
1 'polypeptide(L)'
;MGILRQTSAPAAGESVGAPPEPRRGRPVLWGLISVAVVAALVGLFYRQLKRMESQINSLSEQTEQINSRLAQVEQRSQTAAQQANQAAQSARAAAAQRDQAEEARAQAVTQAQQAEQQASAAKQQAEEYRRQREEELTHLQQALGQIAETRRTAMGLVMTLGSESVRFDFDRSDIKPQYRETLSRIAGVLSTVKGYSIYVYGYTDDVGSQEYNLGLSERRADAVRNYLVSSGIDPKILTIKGFGKSNPRVPGDTPQARAKNRRVEIGIVDSTLRVEGIVPPAR
;
A
#
# COMPACT_ATOMS: atom_id res chain seq x y z
N MET A 1 -5.69 -46.16 46.87
CA MET A 1 -4.42 -45.73 47.40
C MET A 1 -3.66 -45.13 46.24
N GLY A 2 -3.75 -43.91 45.97
CA GLY A 2 -3.22 -42.68 46.54
C GLY A 2 -1.93 -42.37 45.90
N ILE A 3 -1.87 -41.34 45.10
CA ILE A 3 -1.09 -40.14 45.30
C ILE A 3 -1.21 -39.24 44.06
N LEU A 4 -1.90 -38.12 44.28
CA LEU A 4 -1.88 -36.91 43.47
C LEU A 4 -0.49 -36.29 43.51
N ARG A 5 0.02 -35.84 42.38
CA ARG A 5 0.98 -34.72 42.34
C ARG A 5 0.55 -33.72 41.26
N GLN A 6 0.06 -32.61 41.74
CA GLN A 6 0.03 -31.35 41.05
C GLN A 6 1.46 -30.84 40.81
N THR A 7 1.72 -30.35 39.63
CA THR A 7 2.82 -29.39 39.41
C THR A 7 2.26 -28.20 38.70
N SER A 8 2.29 -27.11 39.39
CA SER A 8 1.96 -25.74 38.99
C SER A 8 2.86 -25.22 37.83
N ALA A 9 2.22 -24.57 36.91
CA ALA A 9 2.91 -23.74 35.94
C ALA A 9 3.35 -22.38 36.55
N PRO A 10 4.48 -21.84 36.16
CA PRO A 10 4.77 -20.44 36.42
C PRO A 10 4.30 -19.58 35.26
N ALA A 11 3.54 -18.55 35.58
CA ALA A 11 3.24 -17.45 34.70
C ALA A 11 4.51 -16.59 34.52
N ALA A 12 4.92 -16.36 33.29
CA ALA A 12 5.85 -15.30 32.95
C ALA A 12 5.07 -14.13 32.37
N GLY A 13 5.04 -13.03 33.12
CA GLY A 13 4.58 -11.74 32.62
C GLY A 13 5.70 -11.07 31.86
N GLU A 14 5.47 -10.71 30.64
CA GLU A 14 6.32 -9.80 29.89
C GLU A 14 5.76 -8.39 29.92
N SER A 15 6.55 -7.48 30.45
CA SER A 15 6.31 -6.05 30.43
C SER A 15 6.73 -5.48 29.06
N VAL A 16 5.78 -4.90 28.37
CA VAL A 16 6.05 -4.15 27.14
C VAL A 16 6.55 -2.75 27.52
N GLY A 17 7.79 -2.46 27.14
CA GLY A 17 8.38 -1.15 27.27
C GLY A 17 7.92 -0.21 26.16
N ALA A 18 7.61 1.03 26.55
CA ALA A 18 7.19 2.10 25.67
C ALA A 18 8.35 2.65 24.80
N PRO A 19 8.06 3.16 23.60
CA PRO A 19 9.08 3.74 22.71
C PRO A 19 9.47 5.18 23.11
N PRO A 20 10.69 5.62 22.80
CA PRO A 20 11.18 6.95 23.12
C PRO A 20 10.70 8.03 22.13
N GLU A 21 10.52 9.25 22.65
CA GLU A 21 10.11 10.45 21.93
C GLU A 21 11.15 11.01 20.95
N PRO A 22 10.74 11.70 19.87
CA PRO A 22 11.66 12.25 18.87
C PRO A 22 12.19 13.65 19.21
N ARG A 23 13.49 13.82 19.09
CA ARG A 23 14.20 15.10 19.22
C ARG A 23 14.01 15.95 17.96
N ARG A 24 13.68 17.24 18.19
CA ARG A 24 13.60 18.30 17.18
C ARG A 24 14.96 18.64 16.57
N GLY A 25 15.07 18.64 15.26
CA GLY A 25 16.24 19.09 14.48
C GLY A 25 15.84 19.90 13.24
N ARG A 26 16.57 20.93 12.99
CA ARG A 26 16.46 22.15 12.17
C ARG A 26 16.15 21.99 10.66
N PRO A 27 15.56 23.05 10.02
CA PRO A 27 15.11 22.98 8.63
C PRO A 27 16.14 23.62 7.66
N VAL A 28 16.93 22.79 7.01
CA VAL A 28 17.66 23.22 5.79
C VAL A 28 17.84 21.97 4.95
N LEU A 29 17.08 21.79 3.89
CA LEU A 29 17.34 20.80 2.80
C LEU A 29 16.04 20.33 2.08
N TRP A 30 15.14 21.26 1.77
CA TRP A 30 13.84 20.90 1.20
C TRP A 30 13.90 20.46 -0.29
N GLY A 31 14.94 20.84 -1.03
CA GLY A 31 15.09 20.46 -2.44
C GLY A 31 15.62 19.03 -2.68
N LEU A 32 16.47 18.53 -1.80
CA LEU A 32 16.94 17.13 -1.83
C LEU A 32 15.90 16.16 -1.22
N ILE A 33 15.03 16.68 -0.38
CA ILE A 33 13.98 15.92 0.29
C ILE A 33 12.92 15.42 -0.70
N SER A 34 12.60 16.17 -1.76
CA SER A 34 11.56 15.79 -2.72
C SER A 34 11.95 14.56 -3.56
N VAL A 35 13.19 14.49 -4.05
CA VAL A 35 13.68 13.29 -4.78
C VAL A 35 13.83 12.11 -3.83
N ALA A 36 14.30 12.36 -2.61
CA ALA A 36 14.44 11.32 -1.59
C ALA A 36 13.08 10.76 -1.15
N VAL A 37 12.04 11.58 -1.15
CA VAL A 37 10.68 11.16 -0.75
C VAL A 37 10.01 10.34 -1.86
N VAL A 38 10.18 10.69 -3.14
CA VAL A 38 9.71 9.81 -4.24
C VAL A 38 10.44 8.47 -4.21
N ALA A 39 11.75 8.49 -4.04
CA ALA A 39 12.53 7.27 -3.87
C ALA A 39 12.09 6.47 -2.62
N ALA A 40 11.76 7.18 -1.52
CA ALA A 40 11.25 6.55 -0.30
C ALA A 40 9.84 5.98 -0.48
N LEU A 41 8.99 6.62 -1.28
CA LEU A 41 7.62 6.15 -1.57
C LEU A 41 7.63 4.97 -2.53
N VAL A 42 8.43 5.03 -3.57
CA VAL A 42 8.69 3.87 -4.44
C VAL A 42 9.34 2.75 -3.62
N GLY A 43 10.26 3.10 -2.73
CA GLY A 43 10.87 2.18 -1.78
C GLY A 43 9.87 1.60 -0.77
N LEU A 44 8.90 2.40 -0.28
CA LEU A 44 7.83 1.95 0.60
C LEU A 44 6.82 1.04 -0.14
N PHE A 45 6.45 1.40 -1.36
CA PHE A 45 5.60 0.56 -2.22
C PHE A 45 6.31 -0.75 -2.57
N TYR A 46 7.59 -0.67 -2.97
CA TYR A 46 8.41 -1.86 -3.20
C TYR A 46 8.60 -2.70 -1.93
N ARG A 47 8.75 -2.03 -0.77
CA ARG A 47 8.75 -2.71 0.55
C ARG A 47 7.41 -3.37 0.88
N GLN A 48 6.28 -2.76 0.49
CA GLN A 48 4.94 -3.32 0.73
C GLN A 48 4.70 -4.55 -0.16
N LEU A 49 5.05 -4.46 -1.46
CA LEU A 49 5.05 -5.62 -2.36
C LEU A 49 5.98 -6.72 -1.85
N LYS A 50 7.20 -6.34 -1.45
CA LYS A 50 8.18 -7.28 -0.89
C LYS A 50 7.74 -7.87 0.46
N ARG A 51 6.95 -7.13 1.26
CA ARG A 51 6.31 -7.67 2.47
C ARG A 51 5.23 -8.70 2.14
N MET A 52 4.42 -8.47 1.12
CA MET A 52 3.44 -9.47 0.67
C MET A 52 4.12 -10.69 0.06
N GLU A 53 5.15 -10.50 -0.77
CA GLU A 53 6.00 -11.60 -1.24
C GLU A 53 6.69 -12.33 -0.08
N SER A 54 7.22 -11.59 0.90
CA SER A 54 7.85 -12.21 2.08
C SER A 54 6.85 -12.93 2.97
N GLN A 55 5.59 -12.46 3.06
CA GLN A 55 4.52 -13.18 3.77
C GLN A 55 4.13 -14.47 3.04
N ILE A 56 4.02 -14.43 1.70
CA ILE A 56 3.76 -15.61 0.89
C ILE A 56 4.95 -16.58 0.97
N ASN A 57 6.18 -16.08 0.88
CA ASN A 57 7.40 -16.89 1.01
C ASN A 57 7.57 -17.43 2.43
N SER A 58 7.24 -16.65 3.49
CA SER A 58 7.30 -17.14 4.87
C SER A 58 6.28 -18.24 5.16
N LEU A 59 5.09 -18.17 4.54
CA LEU A 59 4.10 -19.24 4.59
C LEU A 59 4.58 -20.49 3.82
N SER A 60 5.26 -20.29 2.68
CA SER A 60 5.91 -21.36 1.92
C SER A 60 7.08 -21.99 2.70
N GLU A 61 7.94 -21.16 3.29
CA GLU A 61 9.05 -21.61 4.15
C GLU A 61 8.57 -22.33 5.42
N GLN A 62 7.45 -21.88 6.03
CA GLN A 62 6.81 -22.59 7.13
C GLN A 62 6.30 -23.97 6.70
N THR A 63 5.77 -24.07 5.48
CA THR A 63 5.32 -25.36 4.92
C THR A 63 6.52 -26.29 4.63
N GLU A 64 7.61 -25.74 4.10
CA GLU A 64 8.87 -26.50 3.91
C GLU A 64 9.52 -26.88 5.25
N GLN A 65 9.54 -25.98 6.25
CA GLN A 65 10.01 -26.30 7.59
C GLN A 65 9.14 -27.35 8.28
N ILE A 66 7.82 -27.34 8.07
CA ILE A 66 6.90 -28.38 8.56
C ILE A 66 7.22 -29.69 7.84
N ASN A 67 7.44 -29.67 6.52
CA ASN A 67 7.79 -30.87 5.76
C ASN A 67 9.19 -31.43 6.16
N SER A 68 10.17 -30.55 6.40
CA SER A 68 11.50 -30.97 6.88
C SER A 68 11.44 -31.51 8.31
N ARG A 69 10.59 -30.93 9.20
CA ARG A 69 10.35 -31.47 10.55
C ARG A 69 9.59 -32.80 10.51
N LEU A 70 8.63 -32.94 9.58
CA LEU A 70 7.95 -34.22 9.33
C LEU A 70 8.93 -35.30 8.85
N ALA A 71 9.83 -34.96 7.88
CA ALA A 71 10.87 -35.87 7.43
C ALA A 71 11.87 -36.24 8.56
N GLN A 72 12.21 -35.28 9.42
CA GLN A 72 13.04 -35.52 10.61
C GLN A 72 12.33 -36.41 11.66
N VAL A 73 11.02 -36.18 11.88
CA VAL A 73 10.20 -37.05 12.76
C VAL A 73 10.08 -38.45 12.15
N GLU A 74 9.95 -38.53 10.81
CA GLU A 74 9.90 -39.80 10.09
C GLU A 74 11.22 -40.58 10.21
N GLN A 75 12.35 -39.91 10.01
CA GLN A 75 13.67 -40.52 10.16
C GLN A 75 13.96 -40.96 11.60
N ARG A 76 13.56 -40.14 12.60
CA ARG A 76 13.71 -40.51 14.04
C ARG A 76 12.82 -41.69 14.44
N SER A 77 11.61 -41.79 13.87
CA SER A 77 10.72 -42.93 14.16
C SER A 77 11.23 -44.22 13.53
N GLN A 78 11.87 -44.14 12.34
CA GLN A 78 12.49 -45.30 11.69
C GLN A 78 13.72 -45.78 12.47
N THR A 79 14.57 -44.85 12.94
CA THR A 79 15.72 -45.21 13.81
C THR A 79 15.29 -45.73 15.18
N ALA A 80 14.25 -45.14 15.80
CA ALA A 80 13.69 -45.64 17.06
C ALA A 80 13.07 -47.06 16.90
N ALA A 81 12.43 -47.29 15.77
CA ALA A 81 11.90 -48.63 15.43
C ALA A 81 13.00 -49.66 15.18
N GLN A 82 14.14 -49.28 14.58
CA GLN A 82 15.31 -50.14 14.43
C GLN A 82 15.99 -50.45 15.77
N GLN A 83 16.11 -49.43 16.64
CA GLN A 83 16.66 -49.64 17.99
C GLN A 83 15.70 -50.46 18.87
N ALA A 84 14.40 -50.29 18.73
CA ALA A 84 13.41 -51.10 19.44
C ALA A 84 13.38 -52.59 18.97
N ASN A 85 13.63 -52.83 17.66
CA ASN A 85 13.80 -54.16 17.10
C ASN A 85 15.09 -54.85 17.57
N GLN A 86 16.10 -54.09 17.94
CA GLN A 86 17.33 -54.63 18.55
C GLN A 86 17.20 -54.93 20.03
N ALA A 87 16.30 -54.21 20.71
CA ALA A 87 16.00 -54.50 22.10
C ALA A 87 14.89 -55.57 22.18
N ALA A 88 15.25 -56.82 21.93
CA ALA A 88 14.37 -57.95 21.75
C ALA A 88 13.49 -58.40 23.00
N GLN A 89 13.21 -57.50 23.93
CA GLN A 89 12.43 -57.85 25.11
C GLN A 89 11.15 -57.03 25.45
N SER A 90 10.77 -56.09 24.57
CA SER A 90 9.55 -55.34 24.84
C SER A 90 8.72 -55.00 23.57
N ALA A 91 8.35 -56.02 22.85
CA ALA A 91 7.48 -55.90 21.64
C ALA A 91 6.20 -55.06 21.92
N ARG A 92 5.70 -55.07 23.13
CA ARG A 92 4.52 -54.29 23.53
C ARG A 92 4.80 -52.77 23.69
N ALA A 93 6.00 -52.39 24.20
CA ALA A 93 6.33 -50.98 24.31
C ALA A 93 6.68 -50.35 22.96
N ALA A 94 7.26 -51.15 22.06
CA ALA A 94 7.57 -50.71 20.70
C ALA A 94 6.28 -50.55 19.85
N ALA A 95 5.26 -51.36 20.03
CA ALA A 95 3.96 -51.19 19.37
C ALA A 95 3.26 -49.90 19.81
N ALA A 96 3.18 -49.64 21.13
CA ALA A 96 2.58 -48.43 21.66
C ALA A 96 3.30 -47.15 21.23
N GLN A 97 4.62 -47.21 21.09
CA GLN A 97 5.41 -46.06 20.54
C GLN A 97 5.16 -45.85 19.06
N ARG A 98 4.94 -46.90 18.27
CA ARG A 98 4.56 -46.81 16.86
C ARG A 98 3.20 -46.16 16.68
N ASP A 99 2.18 -46.65 17.45
CA ASP A 99 0.84 -46.09 17.37
C ASP A 99 0.81 -44.61 17.72
N GLN A 100 1.52 -44.19 18.77
CA GLN A 100 1.67 -42.79 19.12
C GLN A 100 2.39 -41.96 18.05
N ALA A 101 3.42 -42.52 17.40
CA ALA A 101 4.15 -41.85 16.34
C ALA A 101 3.30 -41.74 15.06
N GLU A 102 2.45 -42.73 14.74
CA GLU A 102 1.49 -42.68 13.62
C GLU A 102 0.41 -41.63 13.87
N GLU A 103 -0.16 -41.57 15.09
CA GLU A 103 -1.14 -40.54 15.46
C GLU A 103 -0.51 -39.14 15.38
N ALA A 104 0.69 -38.97 15.90
CA ALA A 104 1.41 -37.70 15.81
C ALA A 104 1.72 -37.30 14.35
N ARG A 105 2.05 -38.28 13.49
CA ARG A 105 2.25 -38.07 12.05
C ARG A 105 0.95 -37.69 11.33
N ALA A 106 -0.13 -38.41 11.62
CA ALA A 106 -1.44 -38.09 11.05
C ALA A 106 -1.89 -36.65 11.43
N GLN A 107 -1.66 -36.27 12.70
CA GLN A 107 -1.93 -34.91 13.14
C GLN A 107 -1.03 -33.88 12.46
N ALA A 108 0.27 -34.15 12.31
CA ALA A 108 1.22 -33.26 11.65
C ALA A 108 0.94 -33.11 10.15
N VAL A 109 0.58 -34.22 9.46
CA VAL A 109 0.14 -34.18 8.05
C VAL A 109 -1.14 -33.39 7.89
N THR A 110 -2.11 -33.58 8.77
CA THR A 110 -3.36 -32.83 8.75
C THR A 110 -3.13 -31.34 8.98
N GLN A 111 -2.24 -30.98 9.92
CA GLN A 111 -1.86 -29.58 10.16
C GLN A 111 -1.11 -28.96 8.96
N ALA A 112 -0.20 -29.71 8.33
CA ALA A 112 0.52 -29.26 7.13
C ALA A 112 -0.47 -29.02 5.97
N GLN A 113 -1.40 -29.95 5.74
CA GLN A 113 -2.44 -29.80 4.72
C GLN A 113 -3.37 -28.62 4.99
N GLN A 114 -3.77 -28.42 6.25
CA GLN A 114 -4.57 -27.25 6.63
C GLN A 114 -3.82 -25.94 6.44
N ALA A 115 -2.54 -25.89 6.80
CA ALA A 115 -1.70 -24.71 6.59
C ALA A 115 -1.50 -24.42 5.09
N GLU A 116 -1.31 -25.44 4.27
CA GLU A 116 -1.19 -25.30 2.81
C GLU A 116 -2.51 -24.84 2.18
N GLN A 117 -3.65 -25.39 2.61
CA GLN A 117 -4.96 -24.92 2.17
C GLN A 117 -5.22 -23.47 2.58
N GLN A 118 -4.89 -23.09 3.81
CA GLN A 118 -5.03 -21.71 4.27
C GLN A 118 -4.11 -20.77 3.49
N ALA A 119 -2.87 -21.17 3.23
CA ALA A 119 -1.92 -20.38 2.44
C ALA A 119 -2.38 -20.22 0.99
N SER A 120 -2.90 -21.29 0.37
CA SER A 120 -3.44 -21.23 -0.99
C SER A 120 -4.69 -20.37 -1.07
N ALA A 121 -5.61 -20.47 -0.10
CA ALA A 121 -6.80 -19.64 -0.03
C ALA A 121 -6.44 -18.16 0.17
N ALA A 122 -5.52 -17.84 1.07
CA ALA A 122 -5.03 -16.49 1.29
C ALA A 122 -4.36 -15.92 0.02
N LYS A 123 -3.60 -16.74 -0.70
CA LYS A 123 -2.98 -16.36 -1.98
C LYS A 123 -4.04 -16.06 -3.04
N GLN A 124 -5.04 -16.93 -3.18
CA GLN A 124 -6.15 -16.72 -4.11
C GLN A 124 -6.94 -15.44 -3.77
N GLN A 125 -7.26 -15.20 -2.50
CA GLN A 125 -7.93 -13.98 -2.07
C GLN A 125 -7.10 -12.74 -2.37
N ALA A 126 -5.79 -12.78 -2.15
CA ALA A 126 -4.90 -11.67 -2.45
C ALA A 126 -4.79 -11.40 -3.97
N GLU A 127 -4.75 -12.45 -4.79
CA GLU A 127 -4.75 -12.34 -6.25
C GLU A 127 -6.08 -11.79 -6.76
N GLU A 128 -7.18 -12.26 -6.23
CA GLU A 128 -8.51 -11.75 -6.59
C GLU A 128 -8.71 -10.30 -6.19
N TYR A 129 -8.31 -9.91 -4.98
CA TYR A 129 -8.31 -8.53 -4.55
C TYR A 129 -7.47 -7.63 -5.47
N ARG A 130 -6.27 -8.08 -5.85
CA ARG A 130 -5.42 -7.35 -6.80
C ARG A 130 -6.08 -7.20 -8.16
N ARG A 131 -6.70 -8.27 -8.67
CA ARG A 131 -7.40 -8.22 -9.95
C ARG A 131 -8.57 -7.24 -9.91
N GLN A 132 -9.40 -7.29 -8.86
CA GLN A 132 -10.52 -6.37 -8.69
C GLN A 132 -10.05 -4.92 -8.64
N ARG A 133 -8.96 -4.64 -7.90
CA ARG A 133 -8.37 -3.30 -7.84
C ARG A 133 -7.80 -2.85 -9.18
N GLU A 134 -7.21 -3.76 -9.93
CA GLU A 134 -6.69 -3.49 -11.27
C GLU A 134 -7.82 -3.15 -12.27
N GLU A 135 -8.89 -3.91 -12.23
CA GLU A 135 -10.10 -3.67 -13.03
C GLU A 135 -10.74 -2.32 -12.66
N GLU A 136 -10.89 -2.03 -11.36
CA GLU A 136 -11.42 -0.77 -10.87
C GLU A 136 -10.59 0.44 -11.34
N LEU A 137 -9.26 0.36 -11.21
CA LEU A 137 -8.36 1.40 -11.70
C LEU A 137 -8.44 1.57 -13.22
N THR A 138 -8.66 0.50 -13.95
CA THR A 138 -8.83 0.55 -15.41
C THR A 138 -10.14 1.25 -15.79
N HIS A 139 -11.23 0.90 -15.12
CA HIS A 139 -12.52 1.58 -15.31
C HIS A 139 -12.44 3.07 -14.94
N LEU A 140 -11.79 3.39 -13.82
CA LEU A 140 -11.57 4.77 -13.42
C LEU A 140 -10.74 5.53 -14.45
N GLN A 141 -9.65 4.93 -14.94
CA GLN A 141 -8.81 5.55 -15.96
C GLN A 141 -9.61 5.82 -17.24
N GLN A 142 -10.45 4.88 -17.67
CA GLN A 142 -11.31 5.06 -18.82
C GLN A 142 -12.33 6.18 -18.60
N ALA A 143 -13.06 6.14 -17.48
CA ALA A 143 -14.09 7.14 -17.17
C ALA A 143 -13.51 8.56 -17.06
N LEU A 144 -12.39 8.69 -16.33
CA LEU A 144 -11.71 9.97 -16.17
C LEU A 144 -11.01 10.41 -17.46
N GLY A 145 -10.48 9.47 -18.24
CA GLY A 145 -9.86 9.73 -19.54
C GLY A 145 -10.81 10.33 -20.59
N GLN A 146 -12.12 10.10 -20.45
CA GLN A 146 -13.13 10.77 -21.28
C GLN A 146 -13.33 12.25 -20.89
N ILE A 147 -12.84 12.66 -19.74
CA ILE A 147 -13.01 14.03 -19.23
C ILE A 147 -11.73 14.83 -19.39
N ALA A 148 -10.58 14.25 -19.00
CA ALA A 148 -9.27 14.87 -19.09
C ALA A 148 -8.15 13.82 -19.20
N GLU A 149 -6.98 14.26 -19.64
CA GLU A 149 -5.83 13.37 -19.76
C GLU A 149 -5.53 12.67 -18.45
N THR A 150 -5.70 11.34 -18.45
CA THR A 150 -5.52 10.48 -17.27
C THR A 150 -4.51 9.39 -17.59
N ARG A 151 -3.47 9.32 -16.77
CA ARG A 151 -2.41 8.31 -16.90
C ARG A 151 -2.29 7.46 -15.66
N ARG A 152 -1.85 6.23 -15.86
CA ARG A 152 -1.55 5.31 -14.78
C ARG A 152 -0.14 5.56 -14.24
N THR A 153 0.01 5.37 -12.95
CA THR A 153 1.30 5.45 -12.24
C THR A 153 1.46 4.24 -11.32
N ALA A 154 2.65 4.06 -10.76
CA ALA A 154 2.89 2.98 -9.79
C ALA A 154 2.00 3.06 -8.53
N MET A 155 1.47 4.23 -8.20
CA MET A 155 0.66 4.48 -7.00
C MET A 155 -0.85 4.57 -7.28
N GLY A 156 -1.27 4.57 -8.53
CA GLY A 156 -2.67 4.75 -8.92
C GLY A 156 -2.80 5.55 -10.21
N LEU A 157 -3.68 6.55 -10.22
CA LEU A 157 -3.95 7.38 -11.40
C LEU A 157 -3.56 8.83 -11.15
N VAL A 158 -3.15 9.52 -12.20
CA VAL A 158 -3.00 10.98 -12.23
C VAL A 158 -3.77 11.54 -13.41
N MET A 159 -4.73 12.40 -13.10
CA MET A 159 -5.47 13.18 -14.07
C MET A 159 -4.89 14.58 -14.16
N THR A 160 -4.64 15.07 -15.37
CA THR A 160 -4.14 16.42 -15.61
C THR A 160 -5.27 17.31 -16.10
N LEU A 161 -5.55 18.36 -15.34
CA LEU A 161 -6.49 19.42 -15.71
C LEU A 161 -5.68 20.60 -16.24
N GLY A 162 -5.48 20.61 -17.54
CA GLY A 162 -4.84 21.71 -18.25
C GLY A 162 -5.80 22.89 -18.50
N SER A 163 -5.36 23.87 -19.26
CA SER A 163 -6.14 25.06 -19.60
C SER A 163 -7.46 24.78 -20.34
N GLU A 164 -7.59 23.60 -20.94
CA GLU A 164 -8.80 23.14 -21.60
C GLU A 164 -9.87 22.66 -20.59
N SER A 165 -9.43 22.07 -19.49
CA SER A 165 -10.30 21.45 -18.48
C SER A 165 -10.58 22.37 -17.31
N VAL A 166 -9.58 23.13 -16.84
CA VAL A 166 -9.71 24.14 -15.78
C VAL A 166 -8.72 25.27 -16.06
N ARG A 167 -9.23 26.48 -16.31
CA ARG A 167 -8.40 27.66 -16.53
C ARG A 167 -8.74 28.73 -15.50
N PHE A 168 -7.71 29.24 -14.84
CA PHE A 168 -7.77 30.41 -13.99
C PHE A 168 -7.35 31.66 -14.75
N ASP A 169 -7.90 32.80 -14.38
CA ASP A 169 -7.42 34.09 -14.84
C ASP A 169 -6.04 34.41 -14.24
N PHE A 170 -5.39 35.41 -14.80
CA PHE A 170 -4.12 35.88 -14.27
C PHE A 170 -4.29 36.28 -12.81
N ASP A 171 -3.41 35.78 -11.95
CA ASP A 171 -3.43 36.01 -10.50
C ASP A 171 -4.75 35.59 -9.78
N ARG A 172 -5.56 34.72 -10.38
CA ARG A 172 -6.80 34.24 -9.76
C ARG A 172 -6.78 32.74 -9.52
N SER A 173 -7.62 32.37 -8.54
CA SER A 173 -7.89 30.98 -8.19
C SER A 173 -9.38 30.60 -8.30
N ASP A 174 -10.25 31.56 -8.74
CA ASP A 174 -11.67 31.31 -8.90
C ASP A 174 -11.93 30.36 -10.07
N ILE A 175 -12.78 29.34 -9.86
CA ILE A 175 -13.20 28.42 -10.92
C ILE A 175 -14.27 29.11 -11.75
N LYS A 176 -13.96 29.31 -13.04
CA LYS A 176 -14.91 29.90 -13.97
C LYS A 176 -16.12 28.99 -14.18
N PRO A 177 -17.34 29.57 -14.40
CA PRO A 177 -18.58 28.80 -14.55
C PRO A 177 -18.48 27.69 -15.61
N GLN A 178 -17.81 27.95 -16.74
CA GLN A 178 -17.65 27.00 -17.85
C GLN A 178 -16.88 25.73 -17.52
N TYR A 179 -16.06 25.71 -16.45
CA TYR A 179 -15.31 24.54 -16.02
C TYR A 179 -15.99 23.77 -14.90
N ARG A 180 -17.10 24.28 -14.35
CA ARG A 180 -17.84 23.62 -13.27
C ARG A 180 -18.44 22.30 -13.72
N GLU A 181 -18.93 22.22 -14.97
CA GLU A 181 -19.45 20.97 -15.53
C GLU A 181 -18.36 19.89 -15.56
N THR A 182 -17.17 20.22 -16.05
CA THR A 182 -16.03 19.30 -16.06
C THR A 182 -15.71 18.79 -14.66
N LEU A 183 -15.62 19.68 -13.67
CA LEU A 183 -15.35 19.32 -12.29
C LEU A 183 -16.51 18.51 -11.66
N SER A 184 -17.75 18.80 -11.99
CA SER A 184 -18.91 18.01 -11.55
C SER A 184 -18.87 16.57 -12.10
N ARG A 185 -18.49 16.41 -13.37
CA ARG A 185 -18.32 15.08 -13.97
C ARG A 185 -17.20 14.31 -13.29
N ILE A 186 -16.07 14.96 -13.00
CA ILE A 186 -14.98 14.38 -12.22
C ILE A 186 -15.46 13.95 -10.83
N ALA A 187 -16.15 14.84 -10.11
CA ALA A 187 -16.70 14.53 -8.80
C ALA A 187 -17.67 13.34 -8.85
N GLY A 188 -18.53 13.29 -9.87
CA GLY A 188 -19.42 12.16 -10.10
C GLY A 188 -18.69 10.83 -10.22
N VAL A 189 -17.61 10.78 -11.02
CA VAL A 189 -16.78 9.56 -11.12
C VAL A 189 -16.09 9.26 -9.79
N LEU A 190 -15.48 10.25 -9.14
CA LEU A 190 -14.74 10.07 -7.88
C LEU A 190 -15.66 9.65 -6.73
N SER A 191 -16.94 10.01 -6.73
CA SER A 191 -17.90 9.63 -5.69
C SER A 191 -18.27 8.14 -5.73
N THR A 192 -18.07 7.47 -6.85
CA THR A 192 -18.39 6.03 -7.02
C THR A 192 -17.32 5.10 -6.44
N VAL A 193 -16.12 5.63 -6.18
CA VAL A 193 -14.98 4.81 -5.76
C VAL A 193 -14.73 4.90 -4.26
N LYS A 194 -14.33 3.77 -3.67
CA LYS A 194 -14.03 3.66 -2.25
C LYS A 194 -12.60 3.15 -2.05
N GLY A 195 -11.99 3.55 -0.94
CA GLY A 195 -10.65 3.08 -0.60
C GLY A 195 -9.53 3.78 -1.38
N TYR A 196 -9.76 5.02 -1.83
CA TYR A 196 -8.75 5.88 -2.44
C TYR A 196 -8.60 7.19 -1.66
N SER A 197 -7.39 7.71 -1.66
CA SER A 197 -7.06 9.08 -1.26
C SER A 197 -6.90 9.94 -2.50
N ILE A 198 -7.39 11.15 -2.46
CA ILE A 198 -7.37 12.08 -3.59
C ILE A 198 -6.44 13.23 -3.25
N TYR A 199 -5.47 13.47 -4.12
CA TYR A 199 -4.50 14.54 -3.99
C TYR A 199 -4.70 15.57 -5.09
N VAL A 200 -4.86 16.83 -4.74
CA VAL A 200 -5.01 17.93 -5.69
C VAL A 200 -3.72 18.75 -5.70
N TYR A 201 -3.02 18.73 -6.81
CA TYR A 201 -1.73 19.39 -7.00
C TYR A 201 -1.87 20.61 -7.90
N GLY A 202 -1.46 21.78 -7.43
CA GLY A 202 -1.44 23.00 -8.21
C GLY A 202 -0.05 23.29 -8.79
N TYR A 203 -0.01 23.77 -10.03
CA TYR A 203 1.22 24.20 -10.71
C TYR A 203 1.00 25.53 -11.40
N THR A 204 2.08 26.29 -11.54
CA THR A 204 2.13 27.55 -12.31
C THR A 204 3.10 27.43 -13.48
N ASP A 205 3.16 28.46 -14.29
CA ASP A 205 4.28 28.68 -15.21
C ASP A 205 5.50 29.28 -14.48
N ASP A 206 6.51 29.65 -15.22
CA ASP A 206 7.80 30.17 -14.77
C ASP A 206 7.77 31.65 -14.35
N VAL A 207 6.68 32.38 -14.63
CA VAL A 207 6.59 33.82 -14.40
C VAL A 207 6.35 34.12 -12.91
N GLY A 208 7.15 35.02 -12.35
CA GLY A 208 7.05 35.44 -10.93
C GLY A 208 8.04 34.73 -9.99
N SER A 209 8.03 35.12 -8.72
CA SER A 209 8.89 34.51 -7.70
C SER A 209 8.42 33.07 -7.34
N GLN A 210 9.30 32.31 -6.71
CA GLN A 210 8.95 30.96 -6.27
C GLN A 210 7.87 30.98 -5.18
N GLU A 211 8.00 31.89 -4.21
CA GLU A 211 7.08 32.04 -3.08
C GLU A 211 5.69 32.44 -3.57
N TYR A 212 5.63 33.40 -4.49
CA TYR A 212 4.37 33.83 -5.09
C TYR A 212 3.68 32.67 -5.81
N ASN A 213 4.40 31.97 -6.66
CA ASN A 213 3.87 30.84 -7.44
C ASN A 213 3.46 29.67 -6.55
N LEU A 214 4.17 29.41 -5.45
CA LEU A 214 3.80 28.41 -4.47
C LEU A 214 2.43 28.73 -3.87
N GLY A 215 2.25 29.94 -3.35
CA GLY A 215 0.97 30.37 -2.79
C GLY A 215 -0.17 30.40 -3.81
N LEU A 216 0.10 30.83 -5.05
CA LEU A 216 -0.93 30.83 -6.12
C LEU A 216 -1.35 29.41 -6.49
N SER A 217 -0.40 28.50 -6.63
CA SER A 217 -0.69 27.10 -6.95
C SER A 217 -1.48 26.39 -5.87
N GLU A 218 -1.19 26.69 -4.59
CA GLU A 218 -1.91 26.15 -3.46
C GLU A 218 -3.36 26.66 -3.42
N ARG A 219 -3.59 27.97 -3.61
CA ARG A 219 -4.95 28.53 -3.71
C ARG A 219 -5.76 27.91 -4.86
N ARG A 220 -5.12 27.62 -6.00
CA ARG A 220 -5.78 26.95 -7.13
C ARG A 220 -6.15 25.50 -6.81
N ALA A 221 -5.25 24.77 -6.15
CA ALA A 221 -5.54 23.42 -5.68
C ALA A 221 -6.68 23.42 -4.65
N ASP A 222 -6.69 24.38 -3.74
CA ASP A 222 -7.76 24.53 -2.74
C ASP A 222 -9.12 24.86 -3.37
N ALA A 223 -9.15 25.72 -4.38
CA ALA A 223 -10.38 26.03 -5.10
C ALA A 223 -10.99 24.78 -5.77
N VAL A 224 -10.15 23.94 -6.39
CA VAL A 224 -10.60 22.66 -6.95
C VAL A 224 -11.08 21.71 -5.85
N ARG A 225 -10.32 21.57 -4.76
CA ARG A 225 -10.72 20.76 -3.60
C ARG A 225 -12.09 21.21 -3.06
N ASN A 226 -12.26 22.50 -2.83
CA ASN A 226 -13.51 23.04 -2.27
C ASN A 226 -14.69 22.79 -3.22
N TYR A 227 -14.47 22.84 -4.53
CA TYR A 227 -15.47 22.47 -5.50
C TYR A 227 -15.85 20.98 -5.40
N LEU A 228 -14.85 20.09 -5.31
CA LEU A 228 -15.09 18.65 -5.15
C LEU A 228 -15.84 18.34 -3.85
N VAL A 229 -15.49 19.00 -2.75
CA VAL A 229 -16.22 18.89 -1.46
C VAL A 229 -17.66 19.35 -1.62
N SER A 230 -17.90 20.52 -2.24
CA SER A 230 -19.27 21.01 -2.48
C SER A 230 -20.07 20.09 -3.41
N SER A 231 -19.39 19.27 -4.20
CA SER A 231 -19.98 18.24 -5.09
C SER A 231 -20.14 16.87 -4.40
N GLY A 232 -19.90 16.78 -3.07
CA GLY A 232 -20.19 15.60 -2.27
C GLY A 232 -19.00 14.68 -1.98
N ILE A 233 -17.77 15.05 -2.35
CA ILE A 233 -16.58 14.29 -1.99
C ILE A 233 -16.20 14.55 -0.52
N ASP A 234 -15.94 13.48 0.25
CA ASP A 234 -15.53 13.60 1.65
C ASP A 234 -14.22 14.38 1.76
N PRO A 235 -14.18 15.50 2.50
CA PRO A 235 -12.97 16.28 2.70
C PRO A 235 -11.82 15.49 3.35
N LYS A 236 -12.12 14.40 4.07
CA LYS A 236 -11.10 13.57 4.74
C LYS A 236 -10.19 12.81 3.78
N ILE A 237 -10.68 12.51 2.58
CA ILE A 237 -9.89 11.81 1.56
C ILE A 237 -9.19 12.77 0.61
N LEU A 238 -9.41 14.09 0.74
CA LEU A 238 -8.86 15.13 -0.12
C LEU A 238 -7.67 15.83 0.54
N THR A 239 -6.54 15.83 -0.13
CA THR A 239 -5.33 16.56 0.27
C THR A 239 -4.89 17.49 -0.84
N ILE A 240 -4.45 18.70 -0.50
CA ILE A 240 -3.94 19.68 -1.47
C ILE A 240 -2.44 19.88 -1.33
N LYS A 241 -1.78 20.26 -2.42
CA LYS A 241 -0.42 20.79 -2.42
C LYS A 241 -0.16 21.72 -3.60
N GLY A 242 0.40 22.89 -3.32
CA GLY A 242 1.00 23.77 -4.32
C GLY A 242 2.44 23.36 -4.62
N PHE A 243 2.82 23.39 -5.89
CA PHE A 243 4.20 23.17 -6.34
C PHE A 243 4.80 24.42 -6.99
N GLY A 244 3.99 25.46 -7.20
CA GLY A 244 4.43 26.65 -7.90
C GLY A 244 4.95 26.31 -9.29
N LYS A 245 6.08 26.90 -9.64
CA LYS A 245 6.79 26.64 -10.91
C LYS A 245 7.73 25.43 -10.87
N SER A 246 7.80 24.73 -9.76
CA SER A 246 8.55 23.48 -9.66
C SER A 246 7.87 22.37 -10.48
N ASN A 247 8.65 21.48 -11.07
CA ASN A 247 8.17 20.38 -11.90
C ASN A 247 7.35 20.84 -13.13
N PRO A 248 7.92 21.66 -14.03
CA PRO A 248 7.25 22.03 -15.25
C PRO A 248 6.94 20.80 -16.09
N ARG A 249 5.73 20.72 -16.64
CA ARG A 249 5.33 19.62 -17.53
C ARG A 249 6.09 19.68 -18.86
N VAL A 250 6.33 20.88 -19.33
CA VAL A 250 7.10 21.15 -20.55
C VAL A 250 8.17 22.17 -20.22
N PRO A 251 9.43 21.87 -20.47
CA PRO A 251 10.50 22.82 -20.28
C PRO A 251 10.39 24.00 -21.26
N GLY A 252 10.93 25.16 -20.85
CA GLY A 252 10.96 26.38 -21.65
C GLY A 252 9.90 27.39 -21.25
N ASP A 253 10.03 28.59 -21.84
CA ASP A 253 9.28 29.80 -21.53
C ASP A 253 8.34 30.25 -22.65
N THR A 254 8.11 29.40 -23.66
CA THR A 254 7.16 29.70 -24.72
C THR A 254 5.72 29.82 -24.18
N PRO A 255 4.85 30.63 -24.84
CA PRO A 255 3.43 30.71 -24.44
C PRO A 255 2.75 29.34 -24.36
N GLN A 256 3.11 28.41 -25.24
CA GLN A 256 2.59 27.05 -25.29
C GLN A 256 3.09 26.21 -24.10
N ALA A 257 4.39 26.31 -23.77
CA ALA A 257 4.94 25.63 -22.60
C ALA A 257 4.30 26.15 -21.31
N ARG A 258 4.20 27.50 -21.15
CA ARG A 258 3.52 28.11 -20.01
C ARG A 258 2.08 27.66 -19.88
N ALA A 259 1.32 27.60 -20.98
CA ALA A 259 -0.06 27.14 -20.96
C ALA A 259 -0.19 25.69 -20.45
N LYS A 260 0.73 24.80 -20.82
CA LYS A 260 0.79 23.41 -20.35
C LYS A 260 1.27 23.29 -18.88
N ASN A 261 2.10 24.24 -18.43
CA ASN A 261 2.61 24.25 -17.06
C ASN A 261 1.56 24.78 -16.06
N ARG A 262 0.70 25.73 -16.48
CA ARG A 262 -0.45 26.17 -15.67
C ARG A 262 -1.52 25.08 -15.64
N ARG A 263 -1.46 24.19 -14.66
CA ARG A 263 -2.34 23.04 -14.53
C ARG A 263 -2.67 22.71 -13.09
N VAL A 264 -3.71 21.93 -12.92
CA VAL A 264 -3.99 21.19 -11.69
C VAL A 264 -3.91 19.70 -12.02
N GLU A 265 -3.31 18.92 -11.17
CA GLU A 265 -3.29 17.46 -11.28
C GLU A 265 -4.10 16.86 -10.11
N ILE A 266 -4.91 15.84 -10.41
CA ILE A 266 -5.63 15.07 -9.40
C ILE A 266 -5.01 13.68 -9.36
N GLY A 267 -4.32 13.36 -8.26
CA GLY A 267 -3.81 12.04 -7.96
C GLY A 267 -4.87 11.21 -7.23
N ILE A 268 -5.10 9.99 -7.68
CA ILE A 268 -6.00 9.02 -7.06
C ILE A 268 -5.13 7.84 -6.65
N VAL A 269 -4.96 7.67 -5.35
CA VAL A 269 -4.01 6.72 -4.76
C VAL A 269 -4.77 5.77 -3.85
N ASP A 270 -4.47 4.48 -3.91
CA ASP A 270 -5.06 3.50 -3.00
C ASP A 270 -4.76 3.90 -1.55
N SER A 271 -5.80 4.02 -0.72
CA SER A 271 -5.68 4.47 0.67
C SER A 271 -4.91 3.51 1.57
N THR A 272 -4.70 2.27 1.13
CA THR A 272 -3.84 1.30 1.81
C THR A 272 -2.35 1.64 1.65
N LEU A 273 -2.01 2.41 0.60
CA LEU A 273 -0.69 2.94 0.36
C LEU A 273 -0.54 4.24 1.17
N ARG A 274 0.04 4.18 2.36
CA ARG A 274 0.38 5.40 3.12
C ARG A 274 1.50 6.14 2.42
N VAL A 275 1.13 7.24 1.78
CA VAL A 275 2.08 8.15 1.16
C VAL A 275 2.48 9.20 2.19
N GLU A 276 3.54 8.95 2.95
CA GLU A 276 4.17 9.98 3.79
C GLU A 276 4.97 10.94 2.89
N GLY A 277 4.55 12.20 2.86
CA GLY A 277 5.20 13.22 2.05
C GLY A 277 4.72 13.21 0.59
N ILE A 278 3.76 14.09 0.30
CA ILE A 278 3.13 14.22 -1.02
C ILE A 278 4.17 14.66 -2.05
N VAL A 279 4.60 13.75 -2.89
CA VAL A 279 5.39 14.04 -4.06
C VAL A 279 4.60 13.61 -5.29
N PRO A 280 4.50 14.47 -6.33
CA PRO A 280 3.87 14.04 -7.56
C PRO A 280 4.62 12.83 -8.12
N PRO A 281 3.90 11.85 -8.70
CA PRO A 281 4.52 10.69 -9.31
C PRO A 281 5.55 11.17 -10.35
N ALA A 282 6.76 10.63 -10.28
CA ALA A 282 7.81 10.90 -11.25
C ALA A 282 7.32 10.60 -12.67
N ARG A 283 7.75 11.44 -13.61
CA ARG A 283 7.43 11.31 -15.04
C ARG A 283 8.09 10.09 -15.66
#